data_0dea33a16c12d2d0d40b8973e35bfdba
#
_entry.id   0dea33a16c12d2d0d40b8973e35bfdba
#
_cell.length_a   1.000
_cell.length_b   1.000
_cell.length_c   1.000
_cell.angle_alpha   90.00
_cell.angle_beta   90.00
_cell.angle_gamma   90.00
#
_symmetry.space_group_name_H-M   'P 1'
#
loop_
_entity.id
_entity.type
_entity.pdbx_description
1 polymer ?
#
loop_
_entity_poly.entity_id
_entity_poly.type
_entity_poly.pdbx_seq_one_letter_code
_entity_poly.pdbx_strand_id
1 'polypeptide(L)'
;MGQIEFELWEPEESVGKIWHAYVSQLDAPPTFEDATVTLDEMHGRLAVLFRGLGGRPEVEIKAASLQESPHRLSRRRALGQSAERIARPSFDGEALRLPDKIDCFPHRDANTALYLWLASAAVFTDPPSSEDDPLHADIRILQAAQRMTRLALTECPGLRRVYAGLSSATRQLRKPRLLPRTEAAVEVAILHLLGDAPPKDGLALAIASAVHGQASDLTALRAPRGYRPFMPVPVWPDLRELAERQRVTREDENPEDGQSSEANEERIFKAKRRSADQAARKDSLVLHKF
;
A
#
# COMPACT_ATOMS: atom_id res chain seq x y z
N MET A 1 -22.62 -4.59 13.10
CA MET A 1 -22.51 -5.44 14.32
C MET A 1 -22.93 -6.84 13.97
N GLY A 2 -21.97 -7.74 13.69
CA GLY A 2 -22.28 -9.17 13.52
C GLY A 2 -22.71 -9.75 14.85
N GLN A 3 -23.88 -10.37 14.88
CA GLN A 3 -24.34 -11.12 16.05
C GLN A 3 -23.38 -12.29 16.27
N ILE A 4 -22.72 -12.33 17.42
CA ILE A 4 -21.94 -13.50 17.89
C ILE A 4 -23.01 -14.46 18.45
N GLU A 5 -23.32 -15.51 17.70
CA GLU A 5 -24.13 -16.62 18.22
C GLU A 5 -23.31 -17.37 19.27
N PHE A 6 -23.80 -17.34 20.51
CA PHE A 6 -23.24 -18.12 21.60
C PHE A 6 -23.70 -19.57 21.48
N GLU A 7 -22.83 -20.44 20.99
CA GLU A 7 -23.04 -21.88 21.10
C GLU A 7 -22.71 -22.34 22.54
N LEU A 8 -23.74 -22.67 23.28
CA LEU A 8 -23.66 -23.08 24.71
C LEU A 8 -22.86 -24.35 24.96
N TRP A 9 -22.49 -25.10 23.90
CA TRP A 9 -21.78 -26.40 24.04
C TRP A 9 -20.24 -26.30 24.00
N GLU A 10 -19.65 -25.16 23.52
CA GLU A 10 -18.19 -24.99 23.46
C GLU A 10 -17.79 -23.62 23.99
N PRO A 11 -17.83 -23.43 25.32
CA PRO A 11 -17.50 -22.15 25.95
C PRO A 11 -16.05 -21.72 25.70
N GLU A 12 -15.12 -22.67 25.56
CA GLU A 12 -13.70 -22.37 25.28
C GLU A 12 -13.49 -21.78 23.90
N GLU A 13 -14.18 -22.28 22.89
CA GLU A 13 -14.11 -21.76 21.53
C GLU A 13 -14.75 -20.36 21.43
N SER A 14 -15.89 -20.16 22.10
CA SER A 14 -16.56 -18.86 22.17
C SER A 14 -15.70 -17.79 22.88
N VAL A 15 -15.07 -18.15 23.99
CA VAL A 15 -14.11 -17.27 24.70
C VAL A 15 -12.89 -17.00 23.83
N GLY A 16 -12.37 -17.99 23.11
CA GLY A 16 -11.28 -17.83 22.16
C GLY A 16 -11.61 -16.85 21.03
N LYS A 17 -12.79 -16.97 20.43
CA LYS A 17 -13.28 -16.07 19.37
C LYS A 17 -13.46 -14.63 19.87
N ILE A 18 -14.04 -14.46 21.07
CA ILE A 18 -14.21 -13.13 21.70
C ILE A 18 -12.85 -12.51 22.03
N TRP A 19 -11.94 -13.28 22.62
CA TRP A 19 -10.59 -12.84 22.94
C TRP A 19 -9.83 -12.45 21.68
N HIS A 20 -9.88 -13.27 20.63
CA HIS A 20 -9.26 -13.00 19.35
C HIS A 20 -9.82 -11.72 18.70
N ALA A 21 -11.14 -11.54 18.69
CA ALA A 21 -11.78 -10.33 18.17
C ALA A 21 -11.36 -9.08 18.96
N TYR A 22 -11.33 -9.17 20.30
CA TYR A 22 -10.90 -8.08 21.17
C TYR A 22 -9.44 -7.69 20.95
N VAL A 23 -8.53 -8.68 20.94
CA VAL A 23 -7.09 -8.45 20.75
C VAL A 23 -6.79 -7.92 19.34
N SER A 24 -7.52 -8.37 18.33
CA SER A 24 -7.36 -7.90 16.94
C SER A 24 -7.77 -6.44 16.76
N GLN A 25 -8.69 -5.94 17.59
CA GLN A 25 -9.11 -4.53 17.56
C GLN A 25 -8.19 -3.62 18.39
N LEU A 26 -7.37 -4.18 19.29
CA LEU A 26 -6.42 -3.39 20.06
C LEU A 26 -5.39 -2.72 19.13
N ASP A 27 -5.20 -1.43 19.32
CA ASP A 27 -4.30 -0.59 18.48
C ASP A 27 -4.68 -0.55 16.98
N ALA A 28 -5.89 -0.97 16.59
CA ALA A 28 -6.37 -0.77 15.22
C ALA A 28 -6.50 0.73 14.91
N PRO A 29 -6.26 1.15 13.65
CA PRO A 29 -6.60 2.50 13.24
C PRO A 29 -8.09 2.78 13.50
N PRO A 30 -8.45 4.01 13.92
CA PRO A 30 -9.85 4.35 14.10
C PRO A 30 -10.60 4.30 12.76
N THR A 31 -11.84 3.85 12.78
CA THR A 31 -12.78 3.90 11.66
C THR A 31 -13.99 4.74 12.06
N PHE A 32 -14.49 5.54 11.11
CA PHE A 32 -15.59 6.49 11.30
C PHE A 32 -16.71 6.15 10.33
N GLU A 33 -17.58 5.21 10.72
CA GLU A 33 -18.66 4.69 9.87
C GLU A 33 -19.59 5.80 9.36
N ASP A 34 -19.92 6.80 10.20
CA ASP A 34 -20.76 7.94 9.83
C ASP A 34 -20.13 8.87 8.78
N ALA A 35 -18.80 8.82 8.64
CA ALA A 35 -18.04 9.62 7.67
C ALA A 35 -17.60 8.80 6.44
N THR A 36 -18.10 7.58 6.27
CA THR A 36 -17.74 6.70 5.17
C THR A 36 -18.10 7.32 3.80
N VAL A 37 -17.16 7.23 2.87
CA VAL A 37 -17.36 7.54 1.44
C VAL A 37 -17.00 6.29 0.64
N THR A 38 -17.83 5.92 -0.32
CA THR A 38 -17.60 4.74 -1.17
C THR A 38 -16.95 5.12 -2.49
N LEU A 39 -16.20 4.18 -3.07
CA LEU A 39 -15.61 4.35 -4.39
C LEU A 39 -16.69 4.51 -5.46
N ASP A 40 -17.80 3.78 -5.34
CA ASP A 40 -18.91 3.85 -6.28
C ASP A 40 -19.49 5.26 -6.38
N GLU A 41 -19.72 5.94 -5.24
CA GLU A 41 -20.15 7.34 -5.20
C GLU A 41 -19.17 8.31 -5.88
N MET A 42 -17.87 7.97 -5.87
CA MET A 42 -16.81 8.84 -6.36
C MET A 42 -16.34 8.52 -7.77
N HIS A 43 -16.58 7.30 -8.26
CA HIS A 43 -15.98 6.74 -9.47
C HIS A 43 -16.05 7.66 -10.69
N GLY A 44 -17.24 8.17 -11.02
CA GLY A 44 -17.42 9.06 -12.19
C GLY A 44 -16.62 10.36 -12.05
N ARG A 45 -16.60 10.96 -10.83
CA ARG A 45 -15.87 12.20 -10.56
C ARG A 45 -14.36 11.99 -10.64
N LEU A 46 -13.87 10.84 -10.12
CA LEU A 46 -12.45 10.48 -10.16
C LEU A 46 -11.98 10.23 -11.58
N ALA A 47 -12.78 9.53 -12.40
CA ALA A 47 -12.45 9.27 -13.81
C ALA A 47 -12.33 10.58 -14.62
N VAL A 48 -13.25 11.52 -14.42
CA VAL A 48 -13.18 12.83 -15.07
C VAL A 48 -11.96 13.64 -14.60
N LEU A 49 -11.72 13.66 -13.26
CA LEU A 49 -10.60 14.39 -12.67
C LEU A 49 -9.26 13.83 -13.17
N PHE A 50 -9.08 12.50 -13.11
CA PHE A 50 -7.86 11.82 -13.54
C PHE A 50 -7.51 12.14 -15.00
N ARG A 51 -8.48 12.00 -15.91
CA ARG A 51 -8.30 12.31 -17.34
C ARG A 51 -8.12 13.81 -17.60
N GLY A 52 -8.86 14.65 -16.88
CA GLY A 52 -8.76 16.11 -16.98
C GLY A 52 -7.39 16.66 -16.56
N LEU A 53 -6.68 15.94 -15.68
CA LEU A 53 -5.30 16.26 -15.27
C LEU A 53 -4.23 15.66 -16.21
N GLY A 54 -4.63 14.97 -17.28
CA GLY A 54 -3.71 14.35 -18.23
C GLY A 54 -3.41 12.87 -17.97
N GLY A 55 -4.16 12.24 -17.07
CA GLY A 55 -4.08 10.79 -16.87
C GLY A 55 -4.47 10.02 -18.13
N ARG A 56 -3.77 8.92 -18.40
CA ARG A 56 -4.01 8.11 -19.60
C ARG A 56 -5.44 7.54 -19.59
N PRO A 57 -6.18 7.62 -20.73
CA PRO A 57 -7.57 7.18 -20.80
C PRO A 57 -7.75 5.66 -20.57
N GLU A 58 -6.71 4.87 -20.84
CA GLU A 58 -6.69 3.41 -20.66
C GLU A 58 -6.63 2.98 -19.21
N VAL A 59 -6.20 3.88 -18.31
CA VAL A 59 -6.11 3.57 -16.88
C VAL A 59 -7.51 3.38 -16.30
N GLU A 60 -7.73 2.19 -15.75
CA GLU A 60 -8.96 1.86 -15.07
C GLU A 60 -8.90 2.25 -13.60
N ILE A 61 -9.99 2.81 -13.08
CA ILE A 61 -10.18 3.03 -11.65
C ILE A 61 -11.02 1.88 -11.12
N LYS A 62 -10.47 1.10 -10.17
CA LYS A 62 -11.12 -0.11 -9.62
C LYS A 62 -11.00 -0.17 -8.10
N ALA A 63 -11.82 -1.00 -7.48
CA ALA A 63 -11.69 -1.33 -6.08
C ALA A 63 -10.39 -2.10 -5.79
N ALA A 64 -9.70 -1.72 -4.73
CA ALA A 64 -8.54 -2.44 -4.24
C ALA A 64 -8.99 -3.71 -3.50
N SER A 65 -8.36 -4.83 -3.80
CA SER A 65 -8.57 -6.07 -3.02
C SER A 65 -7.89 -5.98 -1.66
N LEU A 66 -8.44 -6.71 -0.68
CA LEU A 66 -7.80 -6.88 0.62
C LEU A 66 -6.52 -7.71 0.46
N GLN A 67 -5.38 -7.10 0.75
CA GLN A 67 -4.07 -7.73 0.69
C GLN A 67 -3.43 -7.78 2.08
N GLU A 68 -2.64 -8.82 2.34
CA GLU A 68 -1.83 -8.87 3.55
C GLU A 68 -0.76 -7.79 3.51
N SER A 69 -0.70 -7.02 4.59
CA SER A 69 0.32 -5.99 4.72
C SER A 69 1.54 -6.55 5.47
N PRO A 70 2.75 -6.47 4.88
CA PRO A 70 3.96 -7.01 5.48
C PRO A 70 4.50 -6.16 6.64
N HIS A 71 3.89 -5.02 6.94
CA HIS A 71 4.37 -4.13 8.00
C HIS A 71 4.29 -4.78 9.38
N ARG A 72 5.08 -4.27 10.32
CA ARG A 72 5.10 -4.78 11.69
C ARG A 72 3.84 -4.40 12.45
N LEU A 73 3.13 -5.40 12.94
CA LEU A 73 2.01 -5.19 13.86
C LEU A 73 2.52 -4.80 15.25
N SER A 74 1.68 -4.10 16.03
CA SER A 74 1.95 -3.93 17.45
C SER A 74 1.97 -5.30 18.15
N ARG A 75 2.70 -5.39 19.27
CA ARG A 75 2.80 -6.66 20.03
C ARG A 75 1.43 -7.21 20.43
N ARG A 76 0.48 -6.32 20.76
CA ARG A 76 -0.88 -6.70 21.14
C ARG A 76 -1.65 -7.28 19.95
N ARG A 77 -1.59 -6.65 18.80
CA ARG A 77 -2.25 -7.15 17.57
C ARG A 77 -1.61 -8.45 17.08
N ALA A 78 -0.30 -8.61 17.23
CA ALA A 78 0.41 -9.82 16.84
C ALA A 78 0.01 -11.07 17.66
N LEU A 79 -0.65 -10.89 18.83
CA LEU A 79 -1.22 -12.00 19.58
C LEU A 79 -2.50 -12.57 18.94
N GLY A 80 -3.23 -11.74 18.19
CA GLY A 80 -4.49 -12.13 17.55
C GLY A 80 -4.40 -12.32 16.03
N GLN A 81 -3.39 -11.76 15.38
CA GLN A 81 -3.26 -11.79 13.91
C GLN A 81 -1.80 -11.89 13.50
N SER A 82 -1.51 -12.74 12.51
CA SER A 82 -0.15 -12.83 11.91
C SER A 82 0.14 -11.70 10.93
N ALA A 83 -0.87 -11.20 10.22
CA ALA A 83 -0.79 -10.10 9.29
C ALA A 83 -2.10 -9.31 9.26
N GLU A 84 -2.02 -8.02 8.91
CA GLU A 84 -3.20 -7.18 8.70
C GLU A 84 -3.58 -7.22 7.22
N ARG A 85 -4.87 -7.42 6.94
CA ARG A 85 -5.41 -7.34 5.58
C ARG A 85 -6.03 -5.96 5.39
N ILE A 86 -5.49 -5.21 4.46
CA ILE A 86 -5.93 -3.85 4.13
C ILE A 86 -6.13 -3.68 2.62
N ALA A 87 -7.17 -2.93 2.25
CA ALA A 87 -7.34 -2.43 0.89
C ALA A 87 -6.47 -1.18 0.74
N ARG A 88 -5.27 -1.35 0.19
CA ARG A 88 -4.33 -0.24 -0.03
C ARG A 88 -4.60 0.44 -1.36
N PRO A 89 -4.61 1.79 -1.41
CA PRO A 89 -4.53 2.46 -2.71
C PRO A 89 -3.23 2.06 -3.39
N SER A 90 -3.30 1.61 -4.64
CA SER A 90 -2.13 1.25 -5.44
C SER A 90 -2.29 1.70 -6.89
N PHE A 91 -1.16 1.94 -7.55
CA PHE A 91 -1.10 2.28 -8.95
C PHE A 91 0.01 1.48 -9.63
N ASP A 92 -0.34 0.74 -10.68
CA ASP A 92 0.57 -0.12 -11.43
C ASP A 92 0.81 0.35 -12.88
N GLY A 93 0.32 1.54 -13.21
CA GLY A 93 0.42 2.11 -14.55
C GLY A 93 -0.75 1.75 -15.48
N GLU A 94 -1.52 0.70 -15.22
CA GLU A 94 -2.70 0.30 -15.98
C GLU A 94 -4.00 0.48 -15.20
N ALA A 95 -3.92 0.33 -13.87
CA ALA A 95 -5.07 0.50 -13.00
C ALA A 95 -4.71 1.31 -11.75
N LEU A 96 -5.57 2.25 -11.41
CA LEU A 96 -5.59 2.91 -10.12
C LEU A 96 -6.58 2.14 -9.23
N ARG A 97 -6.06 1.40 -8.26
CA ARG A 97 -6.86 0.67 -7.30
C ARG A 97 -7.04 1.51 -6.05
N LEU A 98 -8.28 1.75 -5.67
CA LEU A 98 -8.63 2.55 -4.50
C LEU A 98 -9.45 1.70 -3.54
N PRO A 99 -9.39 1.95 -2.22
CA PRO A 99 -10.26 1.27 -1.28
C PRO A 99 -11.73 1.40 -1.69
N ASP A 100 -12.51 0.33 -1.55
CA ASP A 100 -13.95 0.34 -1.84
C ASP A 100 -14.69 1.36 -0.97
N LYS A 101 -14.20 1.54 0.28
CA LYS A 101 -14.66 2.59 1.18
C LYS A 101 -13.49 3.26 1.89
N ILE A 102 -13.61 4.55 2.13
CA ILE A 102 -12.71 5.34 2.99
C ILE A 102 -13.51 5.88 4.17
N ASP A 103 -13.06 5.51 5.37
CA ASP A 103 -13.64 5.87 6.66
C ASP A 103 -12.57 6.18 7.72
N CYS A 104 -11.34 6.50 7.26
CA CYS A 104 -10.19 6.69 8.13
C CYS A 104 -10.15 8.08 8.80
N PHE A 105 -10.91 9.05 8.30
CA PHE A 105 -11.00 10.38 8.89
C PHE A 105 -12.40 10.64 9.50
N PRO A 106 -12.49 11.46 10.57
CA PRO A 106 -13.76 11.69 11.26
C PRO A 106 -14.77 12.54 10.47
N HIS A 107 -14.32 13.17 9.37
CA HIS A 107 -15.16 14.02 8.53
C HIS A 107 -15.27 13.46 7.12
N ARG A 108 -16.51 13.36 6.63
CA ARG A 108 -16.81 12.86 5.27
C ARG A 108 -16.08 13.65 4.18
N ASP A 109 -15.95 14.97 4.36
CA ASP A 109 -15.22 15.81 3.40
C ASP A 109 -13.73 15.43 3.31
N ALA A 110 -13.10 15.05 4.41
CA ALA A 110 -11.72 14.59 4.41
C ALA A 110 -11.56 13.23 3.69
N ASN A 111 -12.51 12.31 3.87
CA ASN A 111 -12.52 11.03 3.17
C ASN A 111 -12.80 11.22 1.66
N THR A 112 -13.68 12.14 1.29
CA THR A 112 -13.89 12.58 -0.11
C THR A 112 -12.63 13.20 -0.70
N ALA A 113 -11.98 14.10 0.05
CA ALA A 113 -10.75 14.76 -0.36
C ALA A 113 -9.61 13.77 -0.55
N LEU A 114 -9.55 12.68 0.24
CA LEU A 114 -8.54 11.64 0.08
C LEU A 114 -8.69 10.90 -1.27
N TYR A 115 -9.91 10.55 -1.68
CA TYR A 115 -10.15 9.97 -3.00
C TYR A 115 -9.69 10.92 -4.13
N LEU A 116 -10.08 12.20 -4.05
CA LEU A 116 -9.69 13.20 -5.06
C LEU A 116 -8.17 13.38 -5.10
N TRP A 117 -7.52 13.42 -3.94
CA TRP A 117 -6.07 13.52 -3.84
C TRP A 117 -5.37 12.31 -4.48
N LEU A 118 -5.77 11.09 -4.13
CA LEU A 118 -5.17 9.87 -4.65
C LEU A 118 -5.29 9.77 -6.18
N ALA A 119 -6.45 10.10 -6.73
CA ALA A 119 -6.65 10.12 -8.18
C ALA A 119 -5.81 11.19 -8.86
N SER A 120 -5.71 12.39 -8.28
CA SER A 120 -4.88 13.47 -8.83
C SER A 120 -3.40 13.14 -8.76
N ALA A 121 -2.93 12.63 -7.63
CA ALA A 121 -1.53 12.29 -7.40
C ALA A 121 -1.05 11.17 -8.32
N ALA A 122 -1.90 10.17 -8.60
CA ALA A 122 -1.56 9.07 -9.48
C ALA A 122 -1.17 9.50 -10.91
N VAL A 123 -1.71 10.64 -11.40
CA VAL A 123 -1.35 11.20 -12.71
C VAL A 123 0.13 11.59 -12.78
N PHE A 124 0.71 12.01 -11.65
CA PHE A 124 2.08 12.52 -11.56
C PHE A 124 3.06 11.49 -10.99
N THR A 125 2.72 10.21 -11.10
CA THR A 125 3.51 9.12 -10.55
C THR A 125 4.51 8.62 -11.58
N ASP A 126 5.81 8.65 -11.20
CA ASP A 126 6.88 7.95 -11.90
C ASP A 126 7.18 6.62 -11.21
N PRO A 127 7.46 5.55 -11.97
CA PRO A 127 7.81 4.27 -11.38
C PRO A 127 9.12 4.37 -10.59
N PRO A 128 9.11 3.91 -9.31
CA PRO A 128 10.35 3.82 -8.54
C PRO A 128 11.24 2.70 -9.05
N SER A 129 12.56 2.83 -8.86
CA SER A 129 13.49 1.73 -9.13
C SER A 129 13.20 0.56 -8.19
N SER A 130 13.21 -0.66 -8.72
CA SER A 130 13.18 -1.88 -7.92
C SER A 130 14.52 -2.10 -7.24
N GLU A 131 14.50 -2.55 -5.99
CA GLU A 131 15.67 -2.79 -5.16
C GLU A 131 15.51 -4.13 -4.42
N ASP A 132 16.58 -4.90 -4.31
CA ASP A 132 16.54 -6.18 -3.59
C ASP A 132 16.58 -6.00 -2.06
N ASP A 133 17.28 -4.97 -1.57
CA ASP A 133 17.29 -4.63 -0.14
C ASP A 133 15.95 -3.96 0.24
N PRO A 134 15.19 -4.51 1.22
CA PRO A 134 13.87 -4.00 1.56
C PRO A 134 13.88 -2.60 2.17
N LEU A 135 14.98 -2.12 2.77
CA LEU A 135 15.10 -0.73 3.22
C LEU A 135 15.33 0.20 2.03
N HIS A 136 16.14 -0.22 1.05
CA HIS A 136 16.29 0.56 -0.19
C HIS A 136 14.97 0.65 -0.94
N ALA A 137 14.23 -0.46 -1.05
CA ALA A 137 12.92 -0.45 -1.67
C ALA A 137 11.97 0.55 -1.00
N ASP A 138 11.92 0.58 0.34
CA ASP A 138 11.14 1.56 1.09
C ASP A 138 11.60 3.00 0.84
N ILE A 139 12.90 3.26 0.79
CA ILE A 139 13.46 4.59 0.47
C ILE A 139 13.05 5.01 -0.95
N ARG A 140 13.12 4.11 -1.95
CA ARG A 140 12.69 4.42 -3.33
C ARG A 140 11.20 4.72 -3.43
N ILE A 141 10.36 3.98 -2.72
CA ILE A 141 8.92 4.27 -2.63
C ILE A 141 8.67 5.65 -2.01
N LEU A 142 9.37 6.01 -0.93
CA LEU A 142 9.25 7.33 -0.31
C LEU A 142 9.76 8.45 -1.22
N GLN A 143 10.84 8.23 -1.97
CA GLN A 143 11.33 9.17 -3.00
C GLN A 143 10.27 9.39 -4.08
N ALA A 144 9.65 8.31 -4.58
CA ALA A 144 8.60 8.41 -5.59
C ALA A 144 7.36 9.15 -5.03
N ALA A 145 6.93 8.83 -3.81
CA ALA A 145 5.83 9.52 -3.14
C ALA A 145 6.10 11.02 -2.96
N GLN A 146 7.33 11.40 -2.60
CA GLN A 146 7.72 12.80 -2.47
C GLN A 146 7.72 13.51 -3.84
N ARG A 147 8.30 12.89 -4.88
CA ARG A 147 8.29 13.46 -6.25
C ARG A 147 6.86 13.65 -6.76
N MET A 148 6.04 12.61 -6.68
CA MET A 148 4.63 12.62 -7.02
C MET A 148 3.89 13.77 -6.31
N THR A 149 4.03 13.86 -4.99
CA THR A 149 3.40 14.92 -4.19
C THR A 149 3.84 16.31 -4.65
N ARG A 150 5.14 16.52 -4.83
CA ARG A 150 5.68 17.81 -5.28
C ARG A 150 5.16 18.20 -6.66
N LEU A 151 5.17 17.28 -7.62
CA LEU A 151 4.65 17.52 -8.98
C LEU A 151 3.15 17.81 -8.94
N ALA A 152 2.34 17.00 -8.25
CA ALA A 152 0.91 17.23 -8.11
C ALA A 152 0.59 18.62 -7.52
N LEU A 153 1.34 19.07 -6.50
CA LEU A 153 1.14 20.36 -5.86
C LEU A 153 1.68 21.55 -6.69
N THR A 154 2.60 21.31 -7.62
CA THR A 154 3.10 22.30 -8.55
C THR A 154 2.12 22.49 -9.70
N GLU A 155 1.69 21.40 -10.32
CA GLU A 155 0.76 21.43 -11.47
C GLU A 155 -0.67 21.78 -11.04
N CYS A 156 -1.08 21.38 -9.81
CA CYS A 156 -2.40 21.59 -9.26
C CYS A 156 -2.35 22.40 -7.96
N PRO A 157 -2.07 23.72 -7.99
CA PRO A 157 -1.91 24.54 -6.77
C PRO A 157 -3.14 24.53 -5.85
N GLY A 158 -4.35 24.31 -6.42
CA GLY A 158 -5.60 24.19 -5.67
C GLY A 158 -5.61 23.02 -4.67
N LEU A 159 -4.78 21.98 -4.91
CA LEU A 159 -4.68 20.82 -4.02
C LEU A 159 -3.80 21.06 -2.79
N ARG A 160 -3.04 22.16 -2.71
CA ARG A 160 -2.11 22.43 -1.60
C ARG A 160 -2.80 22.45 -0.24
N ARG A 161 -3.96 23.13 -0.16
CA ARG A 161 -4.73 23.19 1.08
C ARG A 161 -5.34 21.83 1.46
N VAL A 162 -5.82 21.11 0.46
CA VAL A 162 -6.37 19.75 0.63
C VAL A 162 -5.28 18.81 1.16
N TYR A 163 -4.12 18.76 0.49
CA TYR A 163 -3.00 17.92 0.91
C TYR A 163 -2.49 18.27 2.30
N ALA A 164 -2.36 19.54 2.64
CA ALA A 164 -1.93 19.98 3.97
C ALA A 164 -2.88 19.48 5.08
N GLY A 165 -4.19 19.55 4.84
CA GLY A 165 -5.19 18.99 5.75
C GLY A 165 -5.09 17.48 5.89
N LEU A 166 -5.00 16.76 4.77
CA LEU A 166 -4.86 15.30 4.75
C LEU A 166 -3.56 14.83 5.41
N SER A 167 -2.43 15.50 5.17
CA SER A 167 -1.14 15.19 5.80
C SER A 167 -1.20 15.39 7.32
N SER A 168 -1.79 16.49 7.77
CA SER A 168 -1.98 16.75 9.21
C SER A 168 -2.86 15.68 9.87
N ALA A 169 -3.99 15.32 9.25
CA ALA A 169 -4.88 14.26 9.74
C ALA A 169 -4.18 12.90 9.74
N THR A 170 -3.44 12.58 8.68
CA THR A 170 -2.66 11.32 8.58
C THR A 170 -1.62 11.22 9.70
N ARG A 171 -0.89 12.31 10.03
CA ARG A 171 0.05 12.32 11.16
C ARG A 171 -0.64 12.00 12.48
N GLN A 172 -1.81 12.58 12.73
CA GLN A 172 -2.57 12.35 13.96
C GLN A 172 -3.03 10.89 14.10
N LEU A 173 -3.30 10.20 12.98
CA LEU A 173 -3.65 8.77 12.96
C LEU A 173 -2.42 7.88 13.21
N ARG A 174 -1.22 8.33 12.87
CA ARG A 174 0.02 7.56 13.05
C ARG A 174 0.53 7.67 14.49
N LYS A 175 -0.10 6.91 15.38
CA LYS A 175 0.30 6.87 16.81
C LYS A 175 1.73 6.37 16.96
N PRO A 176 2.50 6.89 17.94
CA PRO A 176 3.81 6.36 18.29
C PRO A 176 3.76 4.86 18.58
N ARG A 177 4.66 4.08 17.98
CA ARG A 177 4.75 2.63 18.15
C ARG A 177 6.17 2.25 18.55
N LEU A 178 6.29 1.17 19.35
CA LEU A 178 7.59 0.57 19.61
C LEU A 178 8.05 -0.22 18.39
N LEU A 179 8.98 0.36 17.64
CA LEU A 179 9.57 -0.21 16.44
C LEU A 179 11.07 -0.47 16.66
N PRO A 180 11.66 -1.45 15.95
CA PRO A 180 13.10 -1.59 15.84
C PRO A 180 13.75 -0.31 15.29
N ARG A 181 15.03 -0.10 15.63
CA ARG A 181 15.73 1.17 15.33
C ARG A 181 15.60 1.64 13.89
N THR A 182 15.77 0.75 12.91
CA THR A 182 15.70 1.11 11.49
C THR A 182 14.25 1.43 11.06
N GLU A 183 13.28 0.62 11.49
CA GLU A 183 11.86 0.87 11.21
C GLU A 183 11.38 2.17 11.87
N ALA A 184 11.85 2.46 13.10
CA ALA A 184 11.58 3.73 13.78
C ALA A 184 12.17 4.94 13.03
N ALA A 185 13.37 4.79 12.47
CA ALA A 185 14.02 5.84 11.68
C ALA A 185 13.27 6.10 10.35
N VAL A 186 12.74 5.06 9.69
CA VAL A 186 11.88 5.20 8.52
C VAL A 186 10.57 5.91 8.90
N GLU A 187 9.96 5.56 10.04
CA GLU A 187 8.73 6.22 10.52
C GLU A 187 8.95 7.71 10.78
N VAL A 188 10.10 8.11 11.37
CA VAL A 188 10.46 9.53 11.55
C VAL A 188 10.61 10.24 10.20
N ALA A 189 11.21 9.60 9.19
CA ALA A 189 11.30 10.16 7.86
C ALA A 189 9.90 10.35 7.22
N ILE A 190 8.99 9.39 7.39
CA ILE A 190 7.59 9.50 6.93
C ILE A 190 6.88 10.69 7.60
N LEU A 191 6.97 10.82 8.91
CA LEU A 191 6.38 11.92 9.65
C LEU A 191 6.93 13.27 9.19
N HIS A 192 8.25 13.34 8.91
CA HIS A 192 8.87 14.53 8.32
C HIS A 192 8.29 14.86 6.95
N LEU A 193 8.13 13.90 6.05
CA LEU A 193 7.49 14.10 4.75
C LEU A 193 6.03 14.56 4.86
N LEU A 194 5.34 14.17 5.92
CA LEU A 194 3.98 14.63 6.24
C LEU A 194 3.93 16.00 6.94
N GLY A 195 5.09 16.64 7.17
CA GLY A 195 5.18 18.00 7.68
C GLY A 195 5.64 18.15 9.13
N ASP A 196 6.20 17.11 9.74
CA ASP A 196 6.91 17.24 11.03
C ASP A 196 8.28 17.88 10.87
N ALA A 197 8.86 18.31 11.98
CA ALA A 197 10.20 18.84 11.99
C ALA A 197 11.22 17.80 11.44
N PRO A 198 12.26 18.26 10.70
CA PRO A 198 13.27 17.34 10.19
C PRO A 198 14.02 16.65 11.33
N PRO A 199 14.40 15.38 11.16
CA PRO A 199 15.27 14.71 12.11
C PRO A 199 16.62 15.41 12.19
N LYS A 200 17.16 15.52 13.41
CA LYS A 200 18.37 16.34 13.66
C LYS A 200 19.67 15.56 13.47
N ASP A 201 19.64 14.26 13.69
CA ASP A 201 20.82 13.41 13.69
C ASP A 201 20.52 11.92 13.45
N GLY A 202 21.58 11.12 13.39
CA GLY A 202 21.54 9.67 13.36
C GLY A 202 20.92 9.07 12.08
N LEU A 203 20.42 7.84 12.23
CA LEU A 203 19.89 7.04 11.12
C LEU A 203 18.65 7.68 10.47
N ALA A 204 17.81 8.35 11.26
CA ALA A 204 16.61 9.01 10.76
C ALA A 204 16.96 10.17 9.81
N LEU A 205 18.01 10.96 10.14
CA LEU A 205 18.52 12.00 9.25
C LEU A 205 19.10 11.41 7.97
N ALA A 206 19.88 10.33 8.08
CA ALA A 206 20.44 9.66 6.90
C ALA A 206 19.35 9.16 5.95
N ILE A 207 18.31 8.52 6.48
CA ILE A 207 17.15 8.05 5.68
C ILE A 207 16.39 9.23 5.08
N ALA A 208 16.08 10.27 5.84
CA ALA A 208 15.38 11.46 5.32
C ALA A 208 16.19 12.15 4.22
N SER A 209 17.51 12.28 4.38
CA SER A 209 18.42 12.82 3.35
C SER A 209 18.43 11.95 2.10
N ALA A 210 18.46 10.63 2.26
CA ALA A 210 18.36 9.70 1.14
C ALA A 210 17.03 9.86 0.38
N VAL A 211 15.90 9.97 1.10
CA VAL A 211 14.58 10.19 0.50
C VAL A 211 14.53 11.51 -0.28
N HIS A 212 15.18 12.56 0.21
CA HIS A 212 15.27 13.84 -0.52
C HIS A 212 16.24 13.82 -1.72
N GLY A 213 16.86 12.67 -2.00
CA GLY A 213 17.82 12.54 -3.10
C GLY A 213 19.17 13.19 -2.85
N GLN A 214 19.47 13.56 -1.61
CA GLN A 214 20.75 14.15 -1.21
C GLN A 214 21.87 13.09 -1.10
N ALA A 215 21.50 11.81 -0.95
CA ALA A 215 22.42 10.68 -1.02
C ALA A 215 22.19 9.90 -2.31
N SER A 216 23.18 9.88 -3.20
CA SER A 216 23.14 9.07 -4.43
C SER A 216 23.38 7.59 -4.16
N ASP A 217 24.08 7.27 -3.07
CA ASP A 217 24.49 5.93 -2.68
C ASP A 217 23.75 5.49 -1.40
N LEU A 218 22.98 4.41 -1.52
CA LEU A 218 22.26 3.78 -0.41
C LEU A 218 23.06 2.65 0.25
N THR A 219 24.25 2.31 -0.23
CA THR A 219 25.02 1.13 0.23
C THR A 219 25.31 1.13 1.73
N ALA A 220 25.40 2.31 2.35
CA ALA A 220 25.57 2.47 3.79
C ALA A 220 24.28 2.21 4.61
N LEU A 221 23.12 2.18 3.95
CA LEU A 221 21.81 2.01 4.55
C LEU A 221 21.28 0.62 4.21
N ARG A 222 21.65 -0.41 4.97
CA ARG A 222 21.19 -1.78 4.74
C ARG A 222 20.10 -2.19 5.72
N ALA A 223 19.14 -2.98 5.22
CA ALA A 223 18.12 -3.55 6.05
C ALA A 223 18.72 -4.55 7.06
N PRO A 224 18.44 -4.41 8.37
CA PRO A 224 18.80 -5.42 9.33
C PRO A 224 17.96 -6.70 9.16
N ARG A 225 18.48 -7.83 9.62
CA ARG A 225 17.72 -9.09 9.60
C ARG A 225 16.36 -8.92 10.31
N GLY A 226 15.29 -9.34 9.63
CA GLY A 226 13.93 -9.22 10.15
C GLY A 226 13.33 -7.82 10.04
N TYR A 227 13.91 -6.95 9.21
CA TYR A 227 13.31 -5.68 8.82
C TYR A 227 11.94 -5.94 8.16
N ARG A 228 10.96 -5.11 8.51
CA ARG A 228 9.64 -5.12 7.86
C ARG A 228 9.35 -3.77 7.22
N PRO A 229 8.76 -3.74 6.03
CA PRO A 229 8.36 -2.51 5.35
C PRO A 229 7.48 -1.62 6.24
N PHE A 230 7.49 -0.33 5.95
CA PHE A 230 6.68 0.62 6.70
C PHE A 230 5.17 0.39 6.53
N MET A 231 4.40 0.78 7.55
CA MET A 231 2.94 0.77 7.49
C MET A 231 2.46 1.75 6.40
N PRO A 232 1.55 1.33 5.50
CA PRO A 232 1.03 2.18 4.45
C PRO A 232 0.57 3.55 4.95
N VAL A 233 0.77 4.56 4.12
CA VAL A 233 0.40 5.95 4.40
C VAL A 233 -0.82 6.28 3.54
N PRO A 234 -1.98 6.64 4.11
CA PRO A 234 -3.21 6.83 3.36
C PRO A 234 -3.10 7.79 2.17
N VAL A 235 -2.29 8.82 2.30
CA VAL A 235 -2.13 9.86 1.27
C VAL A 235 -1.18 9.47 0.13
N TRP A 236 -0.55 8.29 0.16
CA TRP A 236 0.33 7.83 -0.91
C TRP A 236 -0.13 6.46 -1.41
N PRO A 237 -0.34 6.29 -2.72
CA PRO A 237 -0.60 4.98 -3.29
C PRO A 237 0.63 4.09 -3.14
N ASP A 238 0.41 2.79 -3.00
CA ASP A 238 1.49 1.81 -3.04
C ASP A 238 2.00 1.65 -4.48
N LEU A 239 3.30 1.87 -4.67
CA LEU A 239 3.96 1.85 -5.98
C LEU A 239 4.85 0.63 -6.18
N ARG A 240 4.78 -0.37 -5.28
CA ARG A 240 5.62 -1.57 -5.37
C ARG A 240 5.31 -2.39 -6.62
N GLU A 241 4.03 -2.55 -6.95
CA GLU A 241 3.62 -3.24 -8.18
C GLU A 241 4.11 -2.52 -9.44
N LEU A 242 4.10 -1.18 -9.44
CA LEU A 242 4.62 -0.37 -10.54
C LEU A 242 6.14 -0.55 -10.71
N ALA A 243 6.88 -0.59 -9.60
CA ALA A 243 8.33 -0.84 -9.60
C ALA A 243 8.66 -2.22 -10.17
N GLU A 244 7.93 -3.25 -9.78
CA GLU A 244 8.15 -4.61 -10.22
C GLU A 244 7.83 -4.78 -11.71
N ARG A 245 6.73 -4.23 -12.20
CA ARG A 245 6.41 -4.23 -13.63
C ARG A 245 7.52 -3.58 -14.48
N GLN A 246 8.04 -2.44 -14.02
CA GLN A 246 9.12 -1.76 -14.73
C GLN A 246 10.41 -2.60 -14.76
N ARG A 247 10.69 -3.35 -13.69
CA ARG A 247 11.83 -4.28 -13.65
C ARG A 247 11.67 -5.36 -14.70
N VAL A 248 10.52 -6.04 -14.74
CA VAL A 248 10.23 -7.08 -15.74
C VAL A 248 10.36 -6.55 -17.16
N THR A 249 9.80 -5.37 -17.45
CA THR A 249 9.90 -4.78 -18.80
C THR A 249 11.35 -4.50 -19.19
N ARG A 250 12.20 -4.02 -18.26
CA ARG A 250 13.62 -3.77 -18.54
C ARG A 250 14.42 -5.05 -18.74
N GLU A 251 14.10 -6.10 -18.00
CA GLU A 251 14.74 -7.43 -18.17
C GLU A 251 14.39 -8.02 -19.54
N ASP A 252 13.15 -7.83 -20.01
CA ASP A 252 12.70 -8.27 -21.34
C ASP A 252 13.34 -7.46 -22.48
N GLU A 253 13.62 -6.16 -22.28
CA GLU A 253 14.25 -5.29 -23.26
C GLU A 253 15.77 -5.47 -23.35
N ASN A 254 16.42 -6.02 -22.32
CA ASN A 254 17.88 -6.20 -22.26
C ASN A 254 18.26 -7.63 -21.80
N PRO A 255 18.06 -8.66 -22.67
CA PRO A 255 18.28 -10.06 -22.30
C PRO A 255 19.74 -10.45 -22.05
N GLU A 256 20.71 -9.56 -22.31
CA GLU A 256 22.14 -9.87 -22.13
C GLU A 256 22.61 -9.84 -20.66
N ASP A 257 21.85 -9.24 -19.74
CA ASP A 257 22.20 -9.20 -18.31
C ASP A 257 21.54 -10.34 -17.47
N GLY A 258 20.74 -11.20 -18.11
CA GLY A 258 19.90 -12.17 -17.42
C GLY A 258 20.33 -13.62 -17.53
N GLN A 259 21.39 -14.06 -16.81
CA GLN A 259 21.57 -15.50 -16.53
C GLN A 259 20.52 -16.10 -15.56
N SER A 260 19.48 -15.35 -15.19
CA SER A 260 18.36 -15.81 -14.36
C SER A 260 17.05 -16.06 -15.11
N SER A 261 16.97 -15.76 -16.43
CA SER A 261 15.74 -15.79 -17.23
C SER A 261 15.19 -17.21 -17.43
N GLU A 262 16.06 -18.22 -17.66
CA GLU A 262 15.60 -19.60 -17.92
C GLU A 262 14.82 -20.24 -16.76
N ALA A 263 15.19 -19.91 -15.51
CA ALA A 263 14.50 -20.44 -14.32
C ALA A 263 13.11 -19.82 -14.13
N ASN A 264 12.89 -18.60 -14.62
CA ASN A 264 11.62 -17.90 -14.48
C ASN A 264 10.62 -18.26 -15.59
N GLU A 265 11.10 -18.43 -16.83
CA GLU A 265 10.28 -18.96 -17.94
C GLU A 265 9.79 -20.38 -17.65
N GLU A 266 10.65 -21.27 -17.10
CA GLU A 266 10.22 -22.61 -16.69
C GLU A 266 9.12 -22.59 -15.60
N ARG A 267 9.14 -21.62 -14.70
CA ARG A 267 8.09 -21.44 -13.67
C ARG A 267 6.78 -20.93 -14.26
N ILE A 268 6.82 -20.01 -15.21
CA ILE A 268 5.63 -19.47 -15.89
C ILE A 268 5.00 -20.55 -16.79
N PHE A 269 5.79 -21.32 -17.51
CA PHE A 269 5.30 -22.44 -18.31
C PHE A 269 4.70 -23.56 -17.45
N LYS A 270 5.32 -23.89 -16.29
CA LYS A 270 4.76 -24.88 -15.34
C LYS A 270 3.46 -24.40 -14.70
N ALA A 271 3.31 -23.10 -14.41
CA ALA A 271 2.06 -22.52 -13.88
C ALA A 271 0.93 -22.52 -14.92
N LYS A 272 1.21 -22.14 -16.17
CA LYS A 272 0.24 -22.23 -17.28
C LYS A 272 -0.20 -23.66 -17.57
N ARG A 273 0.72 -24.64 -17.54
CA ARG A 273 0.42 -26.05 -17.78
C ARG A 273 -0.46 -26.65 -16.69
N ARG A 274 -0.24 -26.28 -15.41
CA ARG A 274 -1.09 -26.73 -14.30
C ARG A 274 -2.50 -26.15 -14.36
N SER A 275 -2.69 -24.90 -14.80
CA SER A 275 -4.03 -24.30 -14.92
C SER A 275 -4.81 -24.90 -16.11
N ALA A 276 -4.14 -25.26 -17.22
CA ALA A 276 -4.76 -25.92 -18.36
C ALA A 276 -5.19 -27.37 -18.03
N ASP A 277 -4.37 -28.12 -17.30
CA ASP A 277 -4.71 -29.49 -16.88
C ASP A 277 -5.84 -29.52 -15.83
N GLN A 278 -5.98 -28.49 -15.00
CA GLN A 278 -7.12 -28.36 -14.06
C GLN A 278 -8.42 -27.98 -14.75
N ALA A 279 -8.37 -27.18 -15.81
CA ALA A 279 -9.55 -26.86 -16.63
C ALA A 279 -10.02 -28.11 -17.40
N ALA A 280 -9.11 -28.85 -18.04
CA ALA A 280 -9.44 -30.08 -18.77
C ALA A 280 -10.03 -31.19 -17.88
N ARG A 281 -9.62 -31.29 -16.61
CA ARG A 281 -10.20 -32.24 -15.64
C ARG A 281 -11.60 -31.86 -15.17
N LYS A 282 -11.96 -30.58 -15.12
CA LYS A 282 -13.32 -30.16 -14.76
C LYS A 282 -14.32 -30.45 -15.89
N ASP A 283 -13.91 -30.30 -17.14
CA ASP A 283 -14.80 -30.58 -18.29
C ASP A 283 -15.03 -32.08 -18.51
N SER A 284 -14.12 -32.95 -18.09
CA SER A 284 -14.28 -34.41 -18.24
C SER A 284 -15.23 -35.04 -17.19
N LEU A 285 -15.59 -34.30 -16.13
CA LEU A 285 -16.48 -34.79 -15.08
C LEU A 285 -17.97 -34.52 -15.34
N VAL A 286 -18.31 -33.78 -16.42
CA VAL A 286 -19.70 -33.42 -16.77
C VAL A 286 -20.32 -34.39 -17.80
N LEU A 287 -19.54 -35.30 -18.40
CA LEU A 287 -20.00 -36.19 -19.49
C LEU A 287 -20.41 -37.60 -19.07
N HIS A 288 -20.58 -37.91 -17.78
CA HIS A 288 -21.10 -39.21 -17.33
C HIS A 288 -22.31 -39.07 -16.41
N LYS A 289 -23.40 -38.54 -16.97
CA LYS A 289 -24.77 -38.81 -16.47
C LYS A 289 -25.76 -38.57 -17.60
N PHE A 290 -25.92 -39.58 -18.44
CA PHE A 290 -27.20 -40.00 -19.06
C PHE A 290 -27.09 -41.49 -19.45
#